data_9047cebde2f25de7fc252a36409a8b33
#
_entry.id   9047cebde2f25de7fc252a36409a8b33
#
_cell.length_a   1.000
_cell.length_b   1.000
_cell.length_c   1.000
_cell.angle_alpha   90.00
_cell.angle_beta   90.00
_cell.angle_gamma   90.00
#
_symmetry.space_group_name_H-M   'P 1'
#
loop_
_entity.id
_entity.type
_entity.pdbx_description
1 polymer ?
#
loop_
_entity_poly.entity_id
_entity_poly.type
_entity_poly.pdbx_seq_one_letter_code
_entity_poly.pdbx_strand_id
1 'polypeptide(L)'
;MLAAMLIFLGLIGWGMYSIARSIFDTGADSSTPAVQSENVYEVTSAGTARFSIEGPVVANEDQRSLTISISENVVQMKVYAEYGTKVIAEKSYTNTSDSFDAFLSALDNANVTSRKKNTNTDTDYADQGVCATGKRYIVEFDQDVRRWSTTCSSTHGTAGIKLSSIKRLFEKQVPDYRDLIRGTGL
;
A
#
# COMPACT_ATOMS: atom_id res chain seq x y z
N MET A 1 -12.89 11.08 -70.90
CA MET A 1 -13.10 10.22 -69.70
C MET A 1 -11.79 9.91 -68.95
N LEU A 2 -10.67 9.59 -69.63
CA LEU A 2 -9.38 9.23 -69.02
C LEU A 2 -8.81 10.34 -68.09
N ALA A 3 -8.89 11.63 -68.51
CA ALA A 3 -8.41 12.75 -67.73
C ALA A 3 -9.16 12.97 -66.39
N ALA A 4 -10.45 12.72 -66.36
CA ALA A 4 -11.26 12.84 -65.15
C ALA A 4 -10.94 11.74 -64.12
N MET A 5 -10.61 10.54 -64.59
CA MET A 5 -10.23 9.42 -63.73
C MET A 5 -8.86 9.63 -63.07
N LEU A 6 -7.90 10.24 -63.81
CA LEU A 6 -6.59 10.56 -63.23
C LEU A 6 -6.66 11.66 -62.17
N ILE A 7 -7.51 12.65 -62.36
CA ILE A 7 -7.74 13.74 -61.35
C ILE A 7 -8.37 13.14 -60.09
N PHE A 8 -9.30 12.21 -60.23
CA PHE A 8 -9.96 11.59 -59.08
C PHE A 8 -9.01 10.69 -58.27
N LEU A 9 -8.13 9.94 -58.94
CA LEU A 9 -7.09 9.13 -58.29
C LEU A 9 -6.06 10.02 -57.60
N GLY A 10 -5.71 11.18 -58.16
CA GLY A 10 -4.81 12.16 -57.53
C GLY A 10 -5.38 12.76 -56.24
N LEU A 11 -6.65 13.08 -56.23
CA LEU A 11 -7.32 13.63 -55.07
C LEU A 11 -7.46 12.60 -53.91
N ILE A 12 -7.70 11.33 -54.24
CA ILE A 12 -7.73 10.25 -53.23
C ILE A 12 -6.34 10.01 -52.64
N GLY A 13 -5.30 9.98 -53.49
CA GLY A 13 -3.92 9.82 -53.05
C GLY A 13 -3.47 10.97 -52.11
N TRP A 14 -3.83 12.22 -52.48
CA TRP A 14 -3.50 13.39 -51.66
C TRP A 14 -4.26 13.41 -50.35
N GLY A 15 -5.53 13.00 -50.31
CA GLY A 15 -6.32 12.85 -49.11
C GLY A 15 -5.75 11.81 -48.14
N MET A 16 -5.34 10.63 -48.65
CA MET A 16 -4.71 9.60 -47.83
C MET A 16 -3.34 10.03 -47.28
N TYR A 17 -2.54 10.74 -48.10
CA TYR A 17 -1.25 11.27 -47.64
C TYR A 17 -1.41 12.34 -46.54
N SER A 18 -2.43 13.20 -46.62
CA SER A 18 -2.74 14.20 -45.63
C SER A 18 -3.16 13.59 -44.29
N ILE A 19 -3.96 12.53 -44.32
CA ILE A 19 -4.40 11.81 -43.10
C ILE A 19 -3.22 11.05 -42.47
N ALA A 20 -2.40 10.39 -43.25
CA ALA A 20 -1.20 9.70 -42.74
C ALA A 20 -0.24 10.69 -42.06
N ARG A 21 -0.02 11.86 -42.67
CA ARG A 21 0.85 12.89 -42.06
C ARG A 21 0.30 13.46 -40.76
N SER A 22 -1.01 13.62 -40.66
CA SER A 22 -1.68 14.09 -39.41
C SER A 22 -1.56 13.07 -38.27
N ILE A 23 -1.44 11.80 -38.56
CA ILE A 23 -1.27 10.73 -37.56
C ILE A 23 0.19 10.60 -37.10
N PHE A 24 1.15 10.89 -38.00
CA PHE A 24 2.58 10.75 -37.69
C PHE A 24 3.25 12.06 -37.22
N ASP A 25 2.65 13.23 -37.49
CA ASP A 25 3.17 14.53 -37.04
C ASP A 25 2.61 14.97 -35.67
N THR A 26 1.81 14.12 -34.98
CA THR A 26 1.40 14.33 -33.58
C THR A 26 2.49 13.85 -32.60
N GLY A 27 3.73 14.01 -32.97
CA GLY A 27 4.91 13.67 -32.16
C GLY A 27 5.73 14.91 -31.81
N ALA A 28 5.15 15.96 -31.23
CA ALA A 28 5.86 16.94 -30.38
C ALA A 28 4.87 18.03 -29.95
N ASP A 29 4.82 18.27 -28.64
CA ASP A 29 4.06 19.28 -27.92
C ASP A 29 2.62 18.93 -27.53
N SER A 30 2.45 17.76 -26.94
CA SER A 30 1.52 17.67 -25.81
C SER A 30 2.38 17.68 -24.56
N SER A 31 2.53 18.85 -23.95
CA SER A 31 2.78 19.01 -22.53
C SER A 31 1.53 18.53 -21.77
N THR A 32 1.23 17.23 -21.90
CA THR A 32 0.52 16.52 -20.85
C THR A 32 1.42 16.71 -19.64
N PRO A 33 0.93 17.31 -18.52
CA PRO A 33 1.71 17.26 -17.30
C PRO A 33 2.05 15.79 -17.13
N ALA A 34 3.34 15.47 -17.09
CA ALA A 34 3.82 14.17 -16.74
C ALA A 34 3.07 13.85 -15.46
N VAL A 35 2.08 12.97 -15.55
CA VAL A 35 1.64 12.21 -14.39
C VAL A 35 2.95 11.60 -13.94
N GLN A 36 3.52 12.18 -12.88
CA GLN A 36 4.62 11.56 -12.18
C GLN A 36 4.12 10.14 -11.98
N SER A 37 4.72 9.22 -12.68
CA SER A 37 4.58 7.80 -12.43
C SER A 37 5.00 7.70 -10.96
N GLU A 38 4.01 7.75 -10.08
CA GLU A 38 4.18 7.39 -8.68
C GLU A 38 4.80 5.99 -8.82
N ASN A 39 6.09 5.88 -8.45
CA ASN A 39 6.81 4.62 -8.53
C ASN A 39 5.95 3.61 -7.78
N VAL A 40 5.21 2.79 -8.54
CA VAL A 40 4.34 1.76 -7.99
C VAL A 40 5.29 0.78 -7.32
N TYR A 41 5.33 0.82 -6.00
CA TYR A 41 6.12 -0.12 -5.22
C TYR A 41 5.54 -1.52 -5.45
N GLU A 42 6.37 -2.41 -5.95
CA GLU A 42 5.99 -3.80 -6.20
C GLU A 42 6.08 -4.58 -4.88
N VAL A 43 4.93 -4.88 -4.30
CA VAL A 43 4.84 -5.61 -3.01
C VAL A 43 5.55 -6.95 -3.08
N THR A 44 5.49 -7.63 -4.22
CA THR A 44 6.09 -8.95 -4.43
C THR A 44 7.61 -8.94 -4.40
N SER A 45 8.25 -7.77 -4.48
CA SER A 45 9.71 -7.61 -4.35
C SER A 45 10.17 -7.21 -2.94
N ALA A 46 9.25 -7.07 -1.99
CA ALA A 46 9.59 -6.68 -0.62
C ALA A 46 10.41 -7.77 0.11
N GLY A 47 11.47 -7.38 0.78
CA GLY A 47 12.24 -8.27 1.67
C GLY A 47 11.59 -8.43 3.05
N THR A 48 10.76 -7.46 3.47
CA THR A 48 10.07 -7.47 4.76
C THR A 48 8.71 -6.79 4.66
N ALA A 49 7.69 -7.43 5.21
CA ALA A 49 6.38 -6.82 5.44
C ALA A 49 6.12 -6.70 6.95
N ARG A 50 5.72 -5.52 7.39
CA ARG A 50 5.42 -5.24 8.80
C ARG A 50 4.00 -4.70 8.95
N PHE A 51 3.30 -5.17 9.97
CA PHE A 51 1.98 -4.68 10.36
C PHE A 51 1.98 -4.31 11.83
N SER A 52 1.58 -3.09 12.15
CA SER A 52 1.49 -2.62 13.53
C SER A 52 0.06 -2.21 13.87
N ILE A 53 -0.31 -2.48 15.12
CA ILE A 53 -1.54 -1.99 15.74
C ILE A 53 -1.15 -1.19 16.97
N GLU A 54 -1.55 0.06 16.99
CA GLU A 54 -1.40 0.93 18.15
C GLU A 54 -2.75 1.14 18.82
N GLY A 55 -2.79 0.96 20.14
CA GLY A 55 -3.98 1.17 20.94
C GLY A 55 -4.32 2.65 21.11
N PRO A 56 -5.39 2.95 21.86
CA PRO A 56 -5.80 4.32 22.15
C PRO A 56 -4.74 5.07 22.98
N VAL A 57 -4.84 6.38 22.99
CA VAL A 57 -4.06 7.25 23.89
C VAL A 57 -4.66 7.14 25.29
N VAL A 58 -3.91 6.52 26.19
CA VAL A 58 -4.29 6.25 27.59
C VAL A 58 -3.10 6.51 28.50
N ALA A 59 -3.24 6.27 29.81
CA ALA A 59 -2.13 6.34 30.74
C ALA A 59 -0.97 5.42 30.30
N ASN A 60 0.26 5.78 30.63
CA ASN A 60 1.46 5.08 30.15
C ASN A 60 1.42 3.57 30.41
N GLU A 61 1.03 3.18 31.60
CA GLU A 61 0.92 1.78 32.04
C GLU A 61 -0.15 0.97 31.30
N ASP A 62 -1.17 1.64 30.77
CA ASP A 62 -2.30 1.00 30.07
C ASP A 62 -2.12 0.93 28.56
N GLN A 63 -1.19 1.72 28.01
CA GLN A 63 -0.97 1.73 26.57
C GLN A 63 -0.41 0.39 26.09
N ARG A 64 -0.97 -0.10 24.99
CA ARG A 64 -0.55 -1.35 24.31
C ARG A 64 -0.42 -1.11 22.81
N SER A 65 0.57 -1.77 22.25
CA SER A 65 0.74 -1.88 20.80
C SER A 65 1.33 -3.23 20.43
N LEU A 66 1.20 -3.61 19.18
CA LEU A 66 1.85 -4.82 18.66
C LEU A 66 2.44 -4.56 17.27
N THR A 67 3.43 -5.36 16.94
CA THR A 67 4.03 -5.41 15.60
C THR A 67 4.22 -6.86 15.18
N ILE A 68 3.83 -7.18 13.95
CA ILE A 68 4.12 -8.45 13.28
C ILE A 68 5.04 -8.12 12.11
N SER A 69 6.23 -8.70 12.09
CA SER A 69 7.20 -8.58 10.99
C SER A 69 7.38 -9.93 10.34
N ILE A 70 7.33 -9.96 9.01
CA ILE A 70 7.40 -11.19 8.22
C ILE A 70 8.47 -10.99 7.15
N SER A 71 9.37 -11.95 7.04
CA SER A 71 10.40 -12.05 6.01
C SER A 71 10.50 -13.49 5.52
N GLU A 72 11.35 -13.76 4.54
CA GLU A 72 11.58 -15.10 4.02
C GLU A 72 11.93 -16.13 5.10
N ASN A 73 12.66 -15.74 6.13
CA ASN A 73 13.24 -16.67 7.11
C ASN A 73 12.51 -16.69 8.44
N VAL A 74 11.79 -15.60 8.78
CA VAL A 74 11.22 -15.44 10.11
C VAL A 74 9.92 -14.65 10.10
N VAL A 75 8.96 -15.13 10.90
CA VAL A 75 7.81 -14.36 11.37
C VAL A 75 8.05 -14.00 12.81
N GLN A 76 8.03 -12.72 13.14
CA GLN A 76 8.21 -12.24 14.52
C GLN A 76 7.01 -11.42 14.93
N MET A 77 6.48 -11.68 16.12
CA MET A 77 5.48 -10.84 16.76
C MET A 77 6.01 -10.29 18.07
N LYS A 78 5.83 -9.00 18.29
CA LYS A 78 6.11 -8.30 19.56
C LYS A 78 4.90 -7.55 20.04
N VAL A 79 4.61 -7.65 21.33
CA VAL A 79 3.60 -6.85 22.01
C VAL A 79 4.31 -5.91 22.97
N TYR A 80 3.92 -4.66 22.91
CA TYR A 80 4.53 -3.59 23.69
C TYR A 80 3.55 -2.99 24.68
N ALA A 81 4.08 -2.48 25.76
CA ALA A 81 3.45 -1.58 26.73
C ALA A 81 4.20 -0.25 26.76
N GLU A 82 3.62 0.71 27.49
CA GLU A 82 4.28 1.96 27.84
C GLU A 82 4.80 2.72 26.59
N TYR A 83 3.92 2.88 25.60
CA TYR A 83 4.22 3.55 24.32
C TYR A 83 5.45 2.98 23.58
N GLY A 84 5.61 1.65 23.62
CA GLY A 84 6.66 0.94 22.91
C GLY A 84 7.98 0.82 23.66
N THR A 85 8.08 1.36 24.89
CA THR A 85 9.32 1.31 25.67
C THR A 85 9.57 -0.06 26.32
N LYS A 86 8.51 -0.88 26.48
CA LYS A 86 8.59 -2.18 27.15
C LYS A 86 7.98 -3.28 26.28
N VAL A 87 8.76 -4.30 25.95
CA VAL A 87 8.26 -5.54 25.34
C VAL A 87 7.66 -6.42 26.44
N ILE A 88 6.39 -6.78 26.31
CA ILE A 88 5.67 -7.64 27.26
C ILE A 88 5.43 -9.05 26.75
N ALA A 89 5.46 -9.26 25.43
CA ALA A 89 5.46 -10.58 24.81
C ALA A 89 6.22 -10.51 23.48
N GLU A 90 6.98 -11.56 23.19
CA GLU A 90 7.69 -11.71 21.93
C GLU A 90 7.72 -13.17 21.53
N LYS A 91 7.51 -13.45 20.26
CA LYS A 91 7.63 -14.79 19.70
C LYS A 91 8.08 -14.74 18.24
N SER A 92 8.89 -15.73 17.86
CA SER A 92 9.39 -15.88 16.50
C SER A 92 9.13 -17.30 15.99
N TYR A 93 8.86 -17.40 14.69
CA TYR A 93 8.60 -18.66 14.00
C TYR A 93 9.44 -18.71 12.74
N THR A 94 9.90 -19.88 12.37
CA THR A 94 10.58 -20.09 11.09
C THR A 94 9.61 -19.86 9.95
N ASN A 95 10.07 -19.21 8.89
CA ASN A 95 9.33 -19.02 7.65
C ASN A 95 10.12 -19.65 6.48
N THR A 96 9.53 -19.66 5.30
CA THR A 96 10.14 -20.11 4.04
C THR A 96 9.87 -19.08 2.95
N SER A 97 10.73 -19.03 1.93
CA SER A 97 10.50 -18.13 0.78
C SER A 97 9.16 -18.41 0.12
N ASP A 98 8.79 -19.67 -0.13
CA ASP A 98 7.50 -20.01 -0.75
C ASP A 98 6.29 -19.46 0.03
N SER A 99 6.35 -19.57 1.39
CA SER A 99 5.31 -19.04 2.26
C SER A 99 5.29 -17.51 2.24
N PHE A 100 6.46 -16.87 2.20
CA PHE A 100 6.59 -15.43 2.13
C PHE A 100 6.09 -14.89 0.80
N ASP A 101 6.45 -15.51 -0.33
CA ASP A 101 5.99 -15.11 -1.66
C ASP A 101 4.47 -15.25 -1.81
N ALA A 102 3.90 -16.33 -1.29
CA ALA A 102 2.44 -16.49 -1.25
C ALA A 102 1.76 -15.41 -0.40
N PHE A 103 2.37 -15.04 0.73
CA PHE A 103 1.89 -13.97 1.60
C PHE A 103 1.97 -12.59 0.91
N LEU A 104 3.10 -12.26 0.27
CA LEU A 104 3.24 -11.01 -0.49
C LEU A 104 2.23 -10.92 -1.64
N SER A 105 2.04 -12.02 -2.39
CA SER A 105 1.04 -12.10 -3.45
C SER A 105 -0.38 -11.85 -2.92
N ALA A 106 -0.71 -12.34 -1.72
CA ALA A 106 -2.01 -12.08 -1.10
C ALA A 106 -2.17 -10.59 -0.69
N LEU A 107 -1.10 -9.94 -0.24
CA LEU A 107 -1.10 -8.50 0.07
C LEU A 107 -1.22 -7.64 -1.20
N ASP A 108 -0.53 -8.02 -2.27
CA ASP A 108 -0.61 -7.35 -3.57
C ASP A 108 -2.04 -7.43 -4.14
N ASN A 109 -2.63 -8.61 -4.16
CA ASN A 109 -4.03 -8.82 -4.55
C ASN A 109 -5.03 -8.01 -3.70
N ALA A 110 -4.69 -7.74 -2.44
CA ALA A 110 -5.47 -6.86 -1.57
C ALA A 110 -5.24 -5.36 -1.84
N ASN A 111 -4.35 -5.02 -2.77
CA ASN A 111 -3.98 -3.65 -3.13
C ASN A 111 -3.53 -2.81 -1.92
N VAL A 112 -2.69 -3.40 -1.07
CA VAL A 112 -2.33 -2.86 0.24
C VAL A 112 -1.49 -1.58 0.16
N THR A 113 -0.72 -1.40 -0.93
CA THR A 113 0.10 -0.20 -1.16
C THR A 113 -0.67 0.97 -1.71
N SER A 114 -1.95 0.75 -2.11
CA SER A 114 -2.78 1.82 -2.66
C SER A 114 -2.85 3.00 -1.70
N ARG A 115 -2.79 4.21 -2.28
CA ARG A 115 -2.89 5.47 -1.56
C ARG A 115 -4.28 6.07 -1.70
N LYS A 116 -4.77 6.67 -0.64
CA LYS A 116 -6.02 7.40 -0.65
C LYS A 116 -5.91 8.64 -1.55
N LYS A 117 -6.88 8.81 -2.45
CA LYS A 117 -6.96 10.02 -3.27
C LYS A 117 -7.43 11.21 -2.41
N ASN A 118 -6.79 12.38 -2.60
CA ASN A 118 -7.20 13.67 -2.00
C ASN A 118 -7.00 13.84 -0.48
N THR A 119 -5.96 13.26 0.10
CA THR A 119 -5.54 13.64 1.46
C THR A 119 -4.38 14.63 1.40
N ASN A 120 -4.68 15.92 1.30
CA ASN A 120 -3.66 16.97 1.24
C ASN A 120 -2.90 17.19 2.55
N THR A 121 -3.35 16.62 3.66
CA THR A 121 -2.80 16.85 5.00
C THR A 121 -2.25 15.60 5.67
N ASP A 122 -2.67 14.42 5.25
CA ASP A 122 -2.22 13.16 5.85
C ASP A 122 -0.96 12.67 5.13
N THR A 123 0.19 12.85 5.74
CA THR A 123 1.44 12.23 5.30
C THR A 123 1.57 10.83 5.89
N ASP A 124 2.46 10.01 5.32
CA ASP A 124 2.69 8.64 5.82
C ASP A 124 3.16 8.62 7.29
N TYR A 125 3.64 9.74 7.82
CA TYR A 125 4.15 9.87 9.19
C TYR A 125 3.33 10.81 10.08
N ALA A 126 2.30 11.48 9.56
CA ALA A 126 1.48 12.44 10.30
C ALA A 126 0.32 11.78 11.07
N ASP A 127 0.58 10.65 11.72
CA ASP A 127 -0.43 9.80 12.34
C ASP A 127 -0.51 9.92 13.87
N GLN A 128 0.40 10.65 14.51
CA GLN A 128 0.43 10.81 15.96
C GLN A 128 -0.79 11.57 16.47
N GLY A 129 -1.48 10.99 17.46
CA GLY A 129 -2.64 11.62 18.10
C GLY A 129 -3.91 11.70 17.27
N VAL A 130 -3.90 11.27 16.00
CA VAL A 130 -5.06 11.41 15.09
C VAL A 130 -6.27 10.55 15.52
N CYS A 131 -6.04 9.48 16.27
CA CYS A 131 -7.09 8.58 16.77
C CYS A 131 -6.92 8.33 18.26
N ALA A 132 -7.23 9.33 19.07
CA ALA A 132 -6.98 9.28 20.51
C ALA A 132 -7.75 8.16 21.24
N THR A 133 -8.98 7.84 20.81
CA THR A 133 -9.85 6.87 21.46
C THR A 133 -9.92 5.51 20.76
N GLY A 134 -9.28 5.36 19.63
CA GLY A 134 -9.35 4.14 18.81
C GLY A 134 -7.98 3.54 18.51
N LYS A 135 -7.96 2.67 17.53
CA LYS A 135 -6.75 1.99 17.10
C LYS A 135 -6.22 2.57 15.79
N ARG A 136 -4.91 2.56 15.64
CA ARG A 136 -4.23 2.80 14.37
C ARG A 136 -3.69 1.49 13.83
N TYR A 137 -3.83 1.32 12.53
CA TYR A 137 -3.26 0.22 11.77
C TYR A 137 -2.23 0.79 10.83
N ILE A 138 -1.04 0.22 10.81
CA ILE A 138 0.09 0.66 10.01
C ILE A 138 0.62 -0.56 9.27
N VAL A 139 0.88 -0.42 7.98
CA VAL A 139 1.60 -1.41 7.17
C VAL A 139 2.83 -0.76 6.56
N GLU A 140 3.93 -1.48 6.59
CA GLU A 140 5.22 -1.02 6.07
C GLU A 140 5.87 -2.15 5.26
N PHE A 141 6.52 -1.77 4.15
CA PHE A 141 7.33 -2.66 3.32
C PHE A 141 8.73 -2.08 3.23
N ASP A 142 9.73 -2.80 3.68
CA ASP A 142 11.17 -2.50 3.69
C ASP A 142 11.57 -1.16 4.34
N GLN A 143 10.81 -0.24 4.63
CA GLN A 143 10.97 1.16 5.02
C GLN A 143 10.66 2.13 3.86
N ASP A 144 10.37 1.63 2.66
CA ASP A 144 10.12 2.46 1.48
C ASP A 144 8.65 2.87 1.38
N VAL A 145 7.77 1.99 1.80
CA VAL A 145 6.32 2.23 1.76
C VAL A 145 5.73 2.10 3.15
N ARG A 146 5.06 3.14 3.59
CA ARG A 146 4.26 3.14 4.81
C ARG A 146 2.85 3.63 4.50
N ARG A 147 1.84 2.88 4.94
CA ARG A 147 0.42 3.24 4.84
C ARG A 147 -0.24 3.05 6.19
N TRP A 148 -1.16 3.93 6.53
CA TRP A 148 -1.87 3.84 7.80
C TRP A 148 -3.35 4.18 7.67
N SER A 149 -4.15 3.69 8.61
CA SER A 149 -5.56 3.98 8.76
C SER A 149 -5.97 3.92 10.23
N THR A 150 -7.11 4.49 10.58
CA THR A 150 -7.62 4.51 11.96
C THR A 150 -9.00 3.88 12.06
N THR A 151 -9.40 3.54 13.29
CA THR A 151 -10.78 3.15 13.60
C THR A 151 -11.67 4.35 13.93
N CYS A 152 -11.11 5.52 14.23
CA CYS A 152 -11.85 6.72 14.63
C CYS A 152 -12.56 7.40 13.45
N SER A 153 -11.96 7.35 12.26
CA SER A 153 -12.49 8.03 11.09
C SER A 153 -12.01 7.35 9.81
N SER A 154 -12.91 7.23 8.85
CA SER A 154 -12.56 6.78 7.50
C SER A 154 -11.86 7.88 6.66
N THR A 155 -11.84 9.11 7.14
CA THR A 155 -11.22 10.24 6.44
C THR A 155 -9.73 10.38 6.72
N HIS A 156 -9.25 9.91 7.88
CA HIS A 156 -7.84 9.96 8.26
C HIS A 156 -7.07 8.74 7.77
N GLY A 157 -5.81 8.97 7.40
CA GLY A 157 -4.88 7.94 6.96
C GLY A 157 -4.53 8.02 5.48
N THR A 158 -3.43 7.38 5.12
CA THR A 158 -2.88 7.38 3.76
C THR A 158 -3.25 6.12 2.97
N ALA A 159 -3.72 5.07 3.64
CA ALA A 159 -4.12 3.82 3.01
C ALA A 159 -5.38 3.98 2.15
N GLY A 160 -5.33 3.53 0.89
CA GLY A 160 -6.48 3.48 -0.01
C GLY A 160 -7.50 2.41 0.36
N ILE A 161 -7.13 1.47 1.22
CA ILE A 161 -7.98 0.40 1.73
C ILE A 161 -8.14 0.48 3.25
N LYS A 162 -9.09 -0.27 3.79
CA LYS A 162 -9.20 -0.46 5.25
C LYS A 162 -8.15 -1.46 5.70
N LEU A 163 -7.07 -1.01 6.37
CA LEU A 163 -6.01 -1.91 6.84
C LEU A 163 -6.49 -2.97 7.84
N SER A 164 -7.62 -2.74 8.51
CA SER A 164 -8.26 -3.79 9.32
C SER A 164 -8.70 -5.02 8.51
N SER A 165 -8.92 -4.89 7.20
CA SER A 165 -9.30 -6.03 6.35
C SER A 165 -8.14 -7.00 6.11
N ILE A 166 -6.91 -6.48 6.06
CA ILE A 166 -5.69 -7.30 5.89
C ILE A 166 -5.11 -7.79 7.21
N LYS A 167 -5.59 -7.28 8.36
CA LYS A 167 -5.15 -7.71 9.69
C LYS A 167 -5.09 -9.24 9.81
N ARG A 168 -6.13 -9.95 9.31
CA ARG A 168 -6.18 -11.42 9.37
C ARG A 168 -5.08 -12.12 8.58
N LEU A 169 -4.56 -11.52 7.52
CA LEU A 169 -3.44 -12.10 6.77
C LEU A 169 -2.19 -12.17 7.66
N PHE A 170 -1.90 -11.09 8.38
CA PHE A 170 -0.79 -11.03 9.34
C PHE A 170 -1.03 -11.92 10.56
N GLU A 171 -2.22 -11.89 11.15
CA GLU A 171 -2.57 -12.72 12.31
C GLU A 171 -2.40 -14.22 12.03
N LYS A 172 -2.72 -14.65 10.82
CA LYS A 172 -2.61 -16.06 10.40
C LYS A 172 -1.17 -16.53 10.23
N GLN A 173 -0.22 -15.62 10.13
CA GLN A 173 1.21 -15.97 10.12
C GLN A 173 1.75 -16.26 11.53
N VAL A 174 0.99 -15.96 12.59
CA VAL A 174 1.37 -16.15 13.98
C VAL A 174 0.46 -17.20 14.62
N PRO A 175 0.90 -18.46 14.79
CA PRO A 175 0.08 -19.56 15.33
C PRO A 175 -0.55 -19.22 16.70
N ASP A 176 0.22 -18.62 17.61
CA ASP A 176 -0.21 -18.31 18.98
C ASP A 176 -0.74 -16.87 19.13
N TYR A 177 -1.16 -16.22 18.04
CA TYR A 177 -1.58 -14.82 18.02
C TYR A 177 -2.54 -14.48 19.17
N ARG A 178 -3.59 -15.28 19.35
CA ARG A 178 -4.63 -15.03 20.37
C ARG A 178 -4.10 -15.08 21.80
N ASP A 179 -3.14 -15.95 22.06
CA ASP A 179 -2.56 -16.10 23.39
C ASP A 179 -1.64 -14.93 23.71
N LEU A 180 -0.89 -14.44 22.70
CA LEU A 180 0.02 -13.32 22.85
C LEU A 180 -0.71 -11.98 23.11
N ILE A 181 -1.92 -11.80 22.55
CA ILE A 181 -2.71 -10.56 22.75
C ILE A 181 -3.71 -10.65 23.90
N ARG A 182 -3.80 -11.78 24.58
CA ARG A 182 -4.80 -11.97 25.65
C ARG A 182 -4.63 -10.90 26.76
N GLY A 183 -5.72 -10.17 27.05
CA GLY A 183 -5.73 -9.11 28.06
C GLY A 183 -5.13 -7.77 27.61
N THR A 184 -4.68 -7.63 26.35
CA THR A 184 -4.08 -6.36 25.87
C THR A 184 -5.10 -5.36 25.32
N GLY A 185 -6.31 -5.80 24.99
CA GLY A 185 -7.31 -4.96 24.35
C GLY A 185 -7.05 -4.64 22.86
N LEU A 186 -6.02 -5.24 22.23
CA LEU A 186 -5.62 -5.04 20.82
C LEU A 186 -6.44 -5.85 19.82
#